data_6f47aeb84a06b99790a0cd3f16fee822
#
_entry.id   6f47aeb84a06b99790a0cd3f16fee822
#
_cell.length_a   1.000
_cell.length_b   1.000
_cell.length_c   1.000
_cell.angle_alpha   90.00
_cell.angle_beta   90.00
_cell.angle_gamma   90.00
#
_symmetry.space_group_name_H-M   'P 1'
#
loop_
_entity.id
_entity.type
_entity.pdbx_description
1 polymer ?
#
loop_
_entity_poly.entity_id
_entity_poly.type
_entity_poly.pdbx_seq_one_letter_code
_entity_poly.pdbx_strand_id
1 'polypeptide(L)'
;KENLHFTANQKYTNLGLLFSDQNPFTFKLAVYQSNEKNNFLDRKEFKGSILEIYDTIIDYLKNNTATYGLINTSVREDIEEYPEFILREIVLNSLIHRDYGTLTSNILNLYKNSGIEVISFGSLYGNITLDDILAGLSTSRNPYLQSIFMRIKRVEAIGSGLRRVKSYYNKIGLNFEIDVLPSSFVVKLPKISLNNVAIQNNSKGDMDIIIKYIEKNGSITRINAQALINKEKTTTSTILNKLVENGVLAKIGNGPSTRYEMNR
;
A
#
# COMPACT_ATOMS: atom_id res chain seq x y z
N LYS A 1 -32.94 -3.45 11.12
CA LYS A 1 -32.52 -2.11 10.67
C LYS A 1 -32.02 -1.27 11.85
N GLU A 2 -32.70 -1.27 13.00
CA GLU A 2 -32.29 -0.51 14.19
C GLU A 2 -30.94 -1.00 14.74
N ASN A 3 -30.70 -2.30 14.82
CA ASN A 3 -29.44 -2.89 15.28
C ASN A 3 -28.21 -2.52 14.39
N LEU A 4 -28.45 -2.00 13.19
CA LEU A 4 -27.40 -1.51 12.26
C LEU A 4 -27.41 0.02 12.19
N HIS A 5 -28.18 0.70 13.05
CA HIS A 5 -28.34 2.15 13.05
C HIS A 5 -28.82 2.74 11.70
N PHE A 6 -29.52 1.95 10.87
CA PHE A 6 -30.12 2.43 9.63
C PHE A 6 -31.38 3.23 9.85
N THR A 7 -32.06 3.00 10.97
CA THR A 7 -33.25 3.75 11.37
C THR A 7 -33.11 4.22 12.83
N ALA A 8 -33.64 5.40 13.11
CA ALA A 8 -33.82 5.95 14.44
C ALA A 8 -35.19 6.66 14.51
N ASN A 9 -35.98 6.44 15.56
CA ASN A 9 -37.29 7.03 15.72
C ASN A 9 -38.18 6.86 14.47
N GLN A 10 -38.19 5.65 13.89
CA GLN A 10 -38.92 5.28 12.66
C GLN A 10 -38.51 6.04 11.39
N LYS A 11 -37.41 6.82 11.42
CA LYS A 11 -36.85 7.51 10.25
C LYS A 11 -35.53 6.88 9.82
N TYR A 12 -35.23 6.96 8.54
CA TYR A 12 -33.90 6.56 8.04
C TYR A 12 -32.83 7.54 8.50
N THR A 13 -31.69 7.00 8.87
CA THR A 13 -30.50 7.77 9.22
C THR A 13 -29.66 8.04 7.97
N ASN A 14 -28.67 8.96 8.07
CA ASN A 14 -27.67 9.16 7.01
C ASN A 14 -26.89 7.86 6.72
N LEU A 15 -26.67 7.02 7.73
CA LEU A 15 -26.05 5.72 7.54
C LEU A 15 -26.94 4.79 6.70
N GLY A 16 -28.25 4.75 6.97
CA GLY A 16 -29.21 4.03 6.15
C GLY A 16 -29.25 4.52 4.70
N LEU A 17 -29.10 5.83 4.49
CA LEU A 17 -29.03 6.44 3.16
C LEU A 17 -27.77 5.97 2.41
N LEU A 18 -26.60 5.91 3.05
CA LEU A 18 -25.35 5.41 2.44
C LEU A 18 -25.47 3.97 1.93
N PHE A 19 -26.27 3.13 2.57
CA PHE A 19 -26.50 1.73 2.19
C PHE A 19 -27.70 1.54 1.27
N SER A 20 -28.30 2.61 0.76
CA SER A 20 -29.44 2.57 -0.17
C SER A 20 -29.02 2.99 -1.58
N ASP A 21 -29.87 2.69 -2.57
CA ASP A 21 -29.73 3.12 -3.95
C ASP A 21 -29.88 4.65 -4.11
N GLN A 22 -30.41 5.33 -3.08
CA GLN A 22 -30.55 6.79 -3.02
C GLN A 22 -29.33 7.50 -2.46
N ASN A 23 -28.24 6.78 -2.19
CA ASN A 23 -26.99 7.35 -1.72
C ASN A 23 -26.51 8.49 -2.67
N PRO A 24 -26.41 9.75 -2.19
CA PRO A 24 -26.04 10.87 -3.04
C PRO A 24 -24.51 10.96 -3.28
N PHE A 25 -23.72 10.19 -2.54
CA PHE A 25 -22.28 10.22 -2.63
C PHE A 25 -21.79 9.29 -3.74
N THR A 26 -20.94 9.82 -4.59
CA THR A 26 -20.37 9.11 -5.71
C THR A 26 -18.87 8.94 -5.56
N PHE A 27 -18.30 8.02 -6.32
CA PHE A 27 -16.87 7.83 -6.45
C PHE A 27 -16.49 7.99 -7.92
N LYS A 28 -15.54 8.85 -8.22
CA LYS A 28 -15.07 9.12 -9.59
C LYS A 28 -13.75 8.44 -9.84
N LEU A 29 -13.63 7.83 -11.00
CA LEU A 29 -12.40 7.21 -11.47
C LEU A 29 -12.00 7.85 -12.81
N ALA A 30 -10.72 8.18 -12.93
CA ALA A 30 -10.12 8.62 -14.17
C ALA A 30 -8.89 7.78 -14.49
N VAL A 31 -8.74 7.37 -15.73
CA VAL A 31 -7.59 6.61 -16.23
C VAL A 31 -6.76 7.52 -17.13
N TYR A 32 -5.49 7.61 -16.82
CA TYR A 32 -4.51 8.38 -17.58
C TYR A 32 -3.36 7.49 -18.04
N GLN A 33 -2.71 7.90 -19.15
CA GLN A 33 -1.49 7.23 -19.59
C GLN A 33 -0.32 7.50 -18.64
N SER A 34 -0.18 8.74 -18.16
CA SER A 34 0.90 9.19 -17.29
C SER A 34 0.41 10.18 -16.23
N ASN A 35 1.28 10.52 -15.27
CA ASN A 35 1.01 11.48 -14.18
C ASN A 35 0.77 12.93 -14.67
N GLU A 36 1.19 13.26 -15.88
CA GLU A 36 1.00 14.60 -16.44
C GLU A 36 -0.47 14.93 -16.75
N LYS A 37 -1.37 13.90 -16.66
CA LYS A 37 -2.82 14.02 -16.92
C LYS A 37 -3.16 14.54 -18.32
N ASN A 38 -2.18 14.53 -19.24
CA ASN A 38 -2.36 15.06 -20.61
C ASN A 38 -3.13 14.07 -21.51
N ASN A 39 -2.95 12.75 -21.27
CA ASN A 39 -3.58 11.70 -22.06
C ASN A 39 -4.60 10.96 -21.20
N PHE A 40 -5.85 11.40 -21.38
CA PHE A 40 -7.01 10.83 -20.72
C PHE A 40 -7.51 9.62 -21.50
N LEU A 41 -7.65 8.46 -20.86
CA LEU A 41 -8.02 7.20 -21.51
C LEU A 41 -9.47 6.78 -21.22
N ASP A 42 -9.91 6.91 -19.96
CA ASP A 42 -11.26 6.51 -19.54
C ASP A 42 -11.69 7.26 -18.28
N ARG A 43 -12.99 7.36 -18.06
CA ARG A 43 -13.58 7.88 -16.82
C ARG A 43 -14.83 7.10 -16.45
N LYS A 44 -15.02 6.91 -15.15
CA LYS A 44 -16.23 6.30 -14.60
C LYS A 44 -16.71 7.05 -13.38
N GLU A 45 -17.99 7.00 -13.15
CA GLU A 45 -18.62 7.45 -11.92
C GLU A 45 -19.41 6.28 -11.33
N PHE A 46 -19.05 5.88 -10.12
CA PHE A 46 -19.71 4.81 -9.39
C PHE A 46 -20.77 5.41 -8.47
N LYS A 47 -22.00 4.88 -8.57
CA LYS A 47 -23.20 5.32 -7.86
C LYS A 47 -23.90 4.10 -7.24
N GLY A 48 -24.89 4.34 -6.39
CA GLY A 48 -25.63 3.30 -5.71
C GLY A 48 -25.22 3.17 -4.25
N SER A 49 -25.53 2.06 -3.62
CA SER A 49 -25.15 1.83 -2.23
C SER A 49 -23.63 1.83 -2.04
N ILE A 50 -23.16 2.18 -0.84
CA ILE A 50 -21.73 2.23 -0.56
C ILE A 50 -21.04 0.86 -0.75
N LEU A 51 -21.79 -0.23 -0.56
CA LEU A 51 -21.28 -1.59 -0.81
C LEU A 51 -21.09 -1.85 -2.30
N GLU A 52 -22.09 -1.45 -3.12
CA GLU A 52 -22.02 -1.57 -4.56
C GLU A 52 -20.87 -0.72 -5.14
N ILE A 53 -20.72 0.52 -4.67
CA ILE A 53 -19.61 1.40 -5.05
C ILE A 53 -18.28 0.69 -4.74
N TYR A 54 -18.12 0.15 -3.53
CA TYR A 54 -16.91 -0.56 -3.14
C TYR A 54 -16.62 -1.76 -4.04
N ASP A 55 -17.58 -2.67 -4.19
CA ASP A 55 -17.40 -3.89 -4.96
C ASP A 55 -17.11 -3.58 -6.44
N THR A 56 -17.84 -2.64 -7.04
CA THR A 56 -17.65 -2.25 -8.44
C THR A 56 -16.29 -1.58 -8.70
N ILE A 57 -15.78 -0.78 -7.76
CA ILE A 57 -14.43 -0.20 -7.87
C ILE A 57 -13.36 -1.30 -7.82
N ILE A 58 -13.48 -2.24 -6.87
CA ILE A 58 -12.50 -3.34 -6.76
C ILE A 58 -12.50 -4.20 -8.03
N ASP A 59 -13.67 -4.56 -8.53
CA ASP A 59 -13.79 -5.34 -9.78
C ASP A 59 -13.22 -4.58 -10.97
N TYR A 60 -13.48 -3.27 -11.06
CA TYR A 60 -12.90 -2.43 -12.12
C TYR A 60 -11.37 -2.41 -12.04
N LEU A 61 -10.79 -2.22 -10.85
CA LEU A 61 -9.34 -2.18 -10.67
C LEU A 61 -8.70 -3.54 -11.01
N LYS A 62 -9.28 -4.65 -10.56
CA LYS A 62 -8.79 -6.01 -10.89
C LYS A 62 -8.79 -6.27 -12.39
N ASN A 63 -9.80 -5.81 -13.11
CA ASN A 63 -9.92 -5.98 -14.56
C ASN A 63 -9.04 -5.02 -15.37
N ASN A 64 -8.53 -3.95 -14.76
CA ASN A 64 -7.76 -2.90 -15.43
C ASN A 64 -6.30 -2.78 -14.98
N THR A 65 -5.86 -3.65 -14.07
CA THR A 65 -4.47 -3.79 -13.62
C THR A 65 -3.92 -5.15 -14.07
N ALA A 66 -2.60 -5.21 -14.27
CA ALA A 66 -1.97 -6.40 -14.82
C ALA A 66 -1.56 -7.40 -13.74
N THR A 67 -1.52 -8.67 -14.14
CA THR A 67 -0.81 -9.73 -13.41
C THR A 67 0.28 -10.28 -14.31
N TYR A 68 1.51 -10.32 -13.81
CA TYR A 68 2.69 -10.77 -14.55
C TYR A 68 3.08 -12.16 -14.07
N GLY A 69 3.29 -13.10 -14.99
CA GLY A 69 3.86 -14.41 -14.67
C GLY A 69 5.38 -14.35 -14.68
N LEU A 70 6.03 -14.59 -13.55
CA LEU A 70 7.46 -14.79 -13.45
C LEU A 70 7.75 -16.32 -13.41
N ILE A 71 8.55 -16.80 -14.36
CA ILE A 71 8.96 -18.21 -14.39
C ILE A 71 10.39 -18.29 -13.87
N ASN A 72 10.56 -18.72 -12.62
CA ASN A 72 11.86 -19.02 -12.04
C ASN A 72 12.05 -20.52 -11.96
N THR A 73 12.94 -21.06 -12.81
CA THR A 73 13.35 -22.47 -12.92
C THR A 73 12.23 -23.48 -13.13
N SER A 74 11.35 -23.71 -12.18
CA SER A 74 10.26 -24.72 -12.29
C SER A 74 8.95 -24.27 -11.61
N VAL A 75 8.92 -23.08 -11.02
CA VAL A 75 7.74 -22.54 -10.35
C VAL A 75 7.34 -21.24 -11.01
N ARG A 76 6.07 -21.15 -11.43
CA ARG A 76 5.46 -19.90 -11.87
C ARG A 76 5.00 -19.12 -10.63
N GLU A 77 5.43 -17.89 -10.54
CA GLU A 77 4.97 -16.92 -9.53
C GLU A 77 4.19 -15.81 -10.25
N ASP A 78 2.93 -15.62 -9.87
CA ASP A 78 2.11 -14.56 -10.42
C ASP A 78 2.27 -13.30 -9.56
N ILE A 79 2.71 -12.21 -10.18
CA ILE A 79 2.98 -10.92 -9.56
C ILE A 79 1.89 -9.96 -9.99
N GLU A 80 1.04 -9.57 -9.05
CA GLU A 80 0.00 -8.58 -9.30
C GLU A 80 0.62 -7.18 -9.28
N GLU A 81 0.24 -6.36 -10.26
CA GLU A 81 0.61 -4.94 -10.33
C GLU A 81 0.21 -4.16 -9.07
N TYR A 82 -0.92 -4.58 -8.47
CA TYR A 82 -1.40 -4.17 -7.15
C TYR A 82 -2.08 -5.35 -6.49
N PRO A 83 -1.50 -5.95 -5.44
CA PRO A 83 -2.15 -7.02 -4.69
C PRO A 83 -3.55 -6.63 -4.22
N GLU A 84 -4.50 -7.55 -4.35
CA GLU A 84 -5.91 -7.28 -4.05
C GLU A 84 -6.10 -6.67 -2.65
N PHE A 85 -5.37 -7.15 -1.64
CA PHE A 85 -5.50 -6.63 -0.29
C PHE A 85 -5.14 -5.14 -0.18
N ILE A 86 -4.20 -4.65 -1.01
CA ILE A 86 -3.81 -3.23 -1.06
C ILE A 86 -4.94 -2.40 -1.67
N LEU A 87 -5.49 -2.85 -2.81
CA LEU A 87 -6.61 -2.17 -3.47
C LEU A 87 -7.81 -2.08 -2.53
N ARG A 88 -8.15 -3.19 -1.88
CA ARG A 88 -9.24 -3.25 -0.91
C ARG A 88 -9.03 -2.26 0.24
N GLU A 89 -7.84 -2.23 0.79
CA GLU A 89 -7.50 -1.37 1.92
C GLU A 89 -7.64 0.12 1.58
N ILE A 90 -7.05 0.57 0.47
CA ILE A 90 -7.07 1.99 0.12
C ILE A 90 -8.46 2.48 -0.28
N VAL A 91 -9.22 1.67 -1.03
CA VAL A 91 -10.59 2.02 -1.41
C VAL A 91 -11.48 2.06 -0.17
N LEU A 92 -11.37 1.06 0.70
CA LEU A 92 -12.15 0.98 1.93
C LEU A 92 -11.87 2.15 2.87
N ASN A 93 -10.58 2.47 3.10
CA ASN A 93 -10.19 3.61 3.92
C ASN A 93 -10.75 4.91 3.36
N SER A 94 -10.73 5.09 2.04
CA SER A 94 -11.27 6.28 1.39
C SER A 94 -12.78 6.43 1.58
N LEU A 95 -13.53 5.32 1.73
CA LEU A 95 -14.96 5.34 2.02
C LEU A 95 -15.24 5.51 3.51
N ILE A 96 -14.55 4.77 4.39
CA ILE A 96 -14.82 4.79 5.84
C ILE A 96 -14.43 6.13 6.47
N HIS A 97 -13.27 6.69 6.08
CA HIS A 97 -12.73 7.90 6.71
C HIS A 97 -13.14 9.20 6.01
N ARG A 98 -13.93 9.10 4.93
CA ARG A 98 -14.47 10.25 4.22
C ARG A 98 -15.29 11.17 5.15
N ASP A 99 -15.23 12.48 4.87
CA ASP A 99 -16.17 13.46 5.41
C ASP A 99 -17.46 13.46 4.59
N TYR A 100 -18.51 12.89 5.14
CA TYR A 100 -19.85 12.87 4.54
C TYR A 100 -20.67 14.15 4.79
N GLY A 101 -20.07 15.18 5.40
CA GLY A 101 -20.67 16.51 5.50
C GLY A 101 -20.66 17.29 4.19
N THR A 102 -19.89 16.82 3.19
CA THR A 102 -19.82 17.45 1.86
C THR A 102 -20.22 16.46 0.77
N LEU A 103 -20.91 16.93 -0.28
CA LEU A 103 -21.34 16.12 -1.43
C LEU A 103 -20.25 15.92 -2.49
N THR A 104 -19.00 16.33 -2.20
CA THR A 104 -17.89 16.17 -3.16
C THR A 104 -17.50 14.70 -3.32
N SER A 105 -17.31 14.20 -4.54
CA SER A 105 -16.93 12.80 -4.79
C SER A 105 -15.51 12.49 -4.37
N ASN A 106 -15.24 11.29 -3.84
CA ASN A 106 -13.89 10.75 -3.80
C ASN A 106 -13.39 10.50 -5.23
N ILE A 107 -12.09 10.56 -5.44
CA ILE A 107 -11.47 10.44 -6.76
C ILE A 107 -10.38 9.34 -6.70
N LEU A 108 -10.36 8.49 -7.72
CA LEU A 108 -9.27 7.57 -7.99
C LEU A 108 -8.71 7.87 -9.38
N ASN A 109 -7.43 8.17 -9.42
CA ASN A 109 -6.69 8.31 -10.67
C ASN A 109 -5.81 7.08 -10.86
N LEU A 110 -6.04 6.35 -11.96
CA LEU A 110 -5.21 5.23 -12.39
C LEU A 110 -4.27 5.70 -13.49
N TYR A 111 -2.99 5.78 -13.20
CA TYR A 111 -1.93 6.12 -14.16
C TYR A 111 -1.28 4.84 -14.66
N LYS A 112 -1.51 4.48 -15.93
CA LYS A 112 -1.04 3.20 -16.50
C LYS A 112 0.47 2.99 -16.39
N ASN A 113 1.24 4.08 -16.45
CA ASN A 113 2.70 4.02 -16.42
C ASN A 113 3.31 4.10 -15.02
N SER A 114 2.59 4.62 -14.02
CA SER A 114 3.23 5.00 -12.75
C SER A 114 2.53 4.52 -11.48
N GLY A 115 1.20 4.51 -11.42
CA GLY A 115 0.57 4.16 -10.16
C GLY A 115 -0.92 4.47 -10.04
N ILE A 116 -1.39 4.40 -8.80
CA ILE A 116 -2.75 4.78 -8.40
C ILE A 116 -2.66 5.92 -7.38
N GLU A 117 -3.54 6.91 -7.54
CA GLU A 117 -3.76 7.98 -6.58
C GLU A 117 -5.21 7.94 -6.12
N VAL A 118 -5.45 7.82 -4.83
CA VAL A 118 -6.78 7.87 -4.22
C VAL A 118 -6.90 9.11 -3.36
N ILE A 119 -7.86 9.96 -3.69
CA ILE A 119 -8.16 11.21 -2.99
C ILE A 119 -9.49 11.04 -2.28
N SER A 120 -9.47 11.03 -0.96
CA SER A 120 -10.68 11.05 -0.13
C SER A 120 -10.89 12.43 0.49
N PHE A 121 -12.13 12.89 0.50
CA PHE A 121 -12.47 14.15 1.17
C PHE A 121 -12.53 13.98 2.68
N GLY A 122 -11.98 14.98 3.37
CA GLY A 122 -11.74 15.00 4.80
C GLY A 122 -10.26 14.74 5.12
N SER A 123 -9.67 15.66 5.90
CA SER A 123 -8.33 15.48 6.47
C SER A 123 -8.36 14.46 7.62
N LEU A 124 -7.28 14.31 8.36
CA LEU A 124 -7.23 13.48 9.56
C LEU A 124 -8.33 13.89 10.55
N TYR A 125 -8.91 12.91 11.22
CA TYR A 125 -10.00 13.12 12.17
C TYR A 125 -9.49 12.98 13.61
N GLY A 126 -9.82 13.97 14.45
CA GLY A 126 -9.32 14.06 15.82
C GLY A 126 -7.88 14.59 15.87
N ASN A 127 -7.18 14.23 16.92
CA ASN A 127 -5.79 14.66 17.16
C ASN A 127 -4.76 13.63 16.70
N ILE A 128 -5.11 12.77 15.75
CA ILE A 128 -4.21 11.74 15.23
C ILE A 128 -3.27 12.32 14.18
N THR A 129 -2.03 11.90 14.18
CA THR A 129 -1.03 12.27 13.18
C THR A 129 -0.85 11.17 12.13
N LEU A 130 -0.16 11.49 11.03
CA LEU A 130 0.20 10.48 10.04
C LEU A 130 1.12 9.41 10.62
N ASP A 131 2.05 9.80 11.50
CA ASP A 131 2.96 8.86 12.16
C ASP A 131 2.22 7.88 13.07
N ASP A 132 1.19 8.35 13.78
CA ASP A 132 0.31 7.50 14.59
C ASP A 132 -0.40 6.45 13.71
N ILE A 133 -0.93 6.86 12.55
CA ILE A 133 -1.58 5.95 11.60
C ILE A 133 -0.59 4.90 11.08
N LEU A 134 0.61 5.32 10.71
CA LEU A 134 1.66 4.42 10.22
C LEU A 134 2.21 3.51 11.34
N ALA A 135 2.11 3.92 12.61
CA ALA A 135 2.36 3.08 13.77
C ALA A 135 1.22 2.08 14.06
N GLY A 136 0.05 2.26 13.45
CA GLY A 136 -1.11 1.36 13.56
C GLY A 136 -2.24 1.88 14.47
N LEU A 137 -2.17 3.14 14.90
CA LEU A 137 -3.31 3.78 15.57
C LEU A 137 -4.39 4.16 14.55
N SER A 138 -5.63 4.15 14.97
CA SER A 138 -6.75 4.48 14.11
C SER A 138 -7.83 5.22 14.89
N THR A 139 -8.33 6.30 14.32
CA THR A 139 -9.58 6.93 14.73
C THR A 139 -10.54 6.93 13.54
N SER A 140 -11.82 6.68 13.80
CA SER A 140 -12.80 6.66 12.72
C SER A 140 -13.72 7.87 12.80
N ARG A 141 -13.80 8.61 11.68
CA ARG A 141 -14.82 9.66 11.52
C ARG A 141 -16.24 9.07 11.47
N ASN A 142 -16.36 7.85 10.95
CA ASN A 142 -17.63 7.15 10.73
C ASN A 142 -17.66 5.77 11.42
N PRO A 143 -17.69 5.71 12.77
CA PRO A 143 -17.51 4.46 13.51
C PRO A 143 -18.62 3.43 13.23
N TYR A 144 -19.86 3.85 13.01
CA TYR A 144 -20.93 2.94 12.65
C TYR A 144 -20.77 2.33 11.25
N LEU A 145 -20.33 3.15 10.29
CA LEU A 145 -20.01 2.67 8.95
C LEU A 145 -18.88 1.64 9.00
N GLN A 146 -17.79 1.94 9.72
CA GLN A 146 -16.68 1.02 9.93
C GLN A 146 -17.16 -0.29 10.58
N SER A 147 -18.02 -0.23 11.59
CA SER A 147 -18.53 -1.42 12.28
C SER A 147 -19.33 -2.34 11.35
N ILE A 148 -20.05 -1.79 10.38
CA ILE A 148 -20.77 -2.59 9.39
C ILE A 148 -19.80 -3.30 8.45
N PHE A 149 -18.80 -2.59 7.91
CA PHE A 149 -17.78 -3.19 7.06
C PHE A 149 -17.01 -4.31 7.78
N MET A 150 -16.76 -4.17 9.10
CA MET A 150 -16.19 -5.24 9.93
C MET A 150 -17.11 -6.45 10.04
N ARG A 151 -18.41 -6.24 10.32
CA ARG A 151 -19.40 -7.32 10.44
C ARG A 151 -19.55 -8.14 9.18
N ILE A 152 -19.47 -7.50 8.01
CA ILE A 152 -19.53 -8.19 6.71
C ILE A 152 -18.14 -8.71 6.25
N LYS A 153 -17.15 -8.69 7.16
CA LYS A 153 -15.77 -9.19 6.94
C LYS A 153 -15.06 -8.55 5.74
N ARG A 154 -15.38 -7.30 5.42
CA ARG A 154 -14.64 -6.52 4.42
C ARG A 154 -13.40 -5.82 5.02
N VAL A 155 -13.39 -5.63 6.34
CA VAL A 155 -12.26 -5.13 7.14
C VAL A 155 -11.73 -6.26 8.01
N GLU A 156 -10.43 -6.52 7.99
CA GLU A 156 -9.83 -7.63 8.76
C GLU A 156 -9.48 -7.22 10.19
N ALA A 157 -8.85 -6.04 10.38
CA ALA A 157 -8.46 -5.54 11.71
C ALA A 157 -8.35 -4.02 11.72
N ILE A 158 -8.69 -3.39 12.84
CA ILE A 158 -8.62 -1.94 13.00
C ILE A 158 -7.15 -1.49 13.10
N GLY A 159 -6.77 -0.47 12.30
CA GLY A 159 -5.48 0.22 12.40
C GLY A 159 -4.28 -0.49 11.77
N SER A 160 -4.41 -1.73 11.30
CA SER A 160 -3.28 -2.50 10.75
C SER A 160 -3.10 -2.34 9.24
N GLY A 161 -4.10 -1.86 8.51
CA GLY A 161 -4.15 -1.92 7.06
C GLY A 161 -3.07 -1.10 6.36
N LEU A 162 -2.98 0.21 6.59
CA LEU A 162 -1.94 1.05 5.98
C LEU A 162 -0.53 0.65 6.42
N ARG A 163 -0.35 0.19 7.67
CA ARG A 163 0.92 -0.38 8.13
C ARG A 163 1.29 -1.63 7.34
N ARG A 164 0.32 -2.51 7.04
CA ARG A 164 0.52 -3.72 6.23
C ARG A 164 0.88 -3.36 4.78
N VAL A 165 0.21 -2.36 4.20
CA VAL A 165 0.55 -1.81 2.88
C VAL A 165 1.98 -1.27 2.88
N LYS A 166 2.36 -0.46 3.87
CA LYS A 166 3.72 0.07 4.02
C LYS A 166 4.76 -1.04 4.13
N SER A 167 4.48 -2.04 4.96
CA SER A 167 5.38 -3.20 5.12
C SER A 167 5.56 -3.97 3.80
N TYR A 168 4.49 -4.13 3.03
CA TYR A 168 4.55 -4.81 1.74
C TYR A 168 5.40 -4.04 0.73
N TYR A 169 5.13 -2.73 0.54
CA TYR A 169 5.93 -1.90 -0.37
C TYR A 169 7.40 -1.81 0.04
N ASN A 170 7.70 -1.66 1.32
CA ASN A 170 9.07 -1.68 1.83
C ASN A 170 9.79 -3.01 1.52
N LYS A 171 9.09 -4.14 1.67
CA LYS A 171 9.65 -5.45 1.33
C LYS A 171 10.05 -5.56 -0.14
N ILE A 172 9.35 -4.89 -1.05
CA ILE A 172 9.67 -4.88 -2.48
C ILE A 172 10.53 -3.67 -2.89
N GLY A 173 11.10 -2.95 -1.94
CA GLY A 173 11.98 -1.80 -2.20
C GLY A 173 11.28 -0.61 -2.83
N LEU A 174 9.95 -0.54 -2.70
CA LEU A 174 9.13 0.58 -3.13
C LEU A 174 8.56 1.32 -1.92
N ASN A 175 8.30 2.61 -2.09
CA ASN A 175 7.59 3.42 -1.11
C ASN A 175 6.31 3.95 -1.72
N PHE A 176 5.23 3.95 -0.95
CA PHE A 176 4.03 4.71 -1.29
C PHE A 176 4.00 6.03 -0.51
N GLU A 177 3.27 6.98 -1.03
CA GLU A 177 3.20 8.32 -0.46
C GLU A 177 1.81 8.58 0.11
N ILE A 178 1.75 9.36 1.17
CA ILE A 178 0.51 9.87 1.77
C ILE A 178 0.66 11.37 1.95
N ASP A 179 -0.27 12.13 1.35
CA ASP A 179 -0.38 13.57 1.57
C ASP A 179 -1.60 13.86 2.44
N VAL A 180 -1.38 14.51 3.57
CA VAL A 180 -2.44 15.02 4.44
C VAL A 180 -2.64 16.49 4.14
N LEU A 181 -3.76 16.80 3.49
CA LEU A 181 -4.13 18.15 3.11
C LEU A 181 -5.26 18.68 4.02
N PRO A 182 -5.50 19.99 4.10
CA PRO A 182 -6.54 20.55 4.96
C PRO A 182 -7.94 19.98 4.74
N SER A 183 -8.28 19.59 3.51
CA SER A 183 -9.62 19.11 3.11
C SER A 183 -9.62 17.71 2.51
N SER A 184 -8.47 17.05 2.42
CA SER A 184 -8.37 15.73 1.79
C SER A 184 -7.20 14.92 2.34
N PHE A 185 -7.33 13.60 2.17
CA PHE A 185 -6.29 12.61 2.43
C PHE A 185 -5.99 11.89 1.12
N VAL A 186 -4.73 11.91 0.69
CA VAL A 186 -4.31 11.38 -0.60
C VAL A 186 -3.34 10.25 -0.39
N VAL A 187 -3.62 9.10 -0.99
CA VAL A 187 -2.72 7.94 -1.01
C VAL A 187 -2.26 7.72 -2.45
N LYS A 188 -0.94 7.66 -2.64
CA LYS A 188 -0.31 7.39 -3.94
C LYS A 188 0.47 6.08 -3.87
N LEU A 189 0.05 5.12 -4.65
CA LEU A 189 0.66 3.80 -4.74
C LEU A 189 1.46 3.68 -6.03
N PRO A 190 2.77 3.44 -6.00
CA PRO A 190 3.53 3.15 -7.20
C PRO A 190 3.13 1.79 -7.77
N LYS A 191 3.22 1.67 -9.09
CA LYS A 191 3.01 0.44 -9.82
C LYS A 191 4.09 -0.58 -9.50
N ILE A 192 3.70 -1.81 -9.19
CA ILE A 192 4.62 -2.93 -9.04
C ILE A 192 4.92 -3.50 -10.43
N SER A 193 6.19 -3.62 -10.76
CA SER A 193 6.65 -4.16 -12.04
C SER A 193 7.55 -5.37 -11.84
N LEU A 194 7.73 -6.18 -12.87
CA LEU A 194 8.67 -7.31 -12.86
C LEU A 194 10.09 -6.88 -12.46
N ASN A 195 10.52 -5.68 -12.88
CA ASN A 195 11.84 -5.16 -12.53
C ASN A 195 12.00 -4.94 -11.03
N ASN A 196 10.97 -4.44 -10.34
CA ASN A 196 11.00 -4.23 -8.90
C ASN A 196 11.17 -5.56 -8.15
N VAL A 197 10.46 -6.60 -8.58
CA VAL A 197 10.50 -7.93 -7.96
C VAL A 197 11.79 -8.67 -8.33
N ALA A 198 12.26 -8.56 -9.57
CA ALA A 198 13.52 -9.17 -10.00
C ALA A 198 14.73 -8.60 -9.26
N ILE A 199 14.78 -7.27 -9.03
CA ILE A 199 15.82 -6.63 -8.22
C ILE A 199 15.84 -7.19 -6.80
N GLN A 200 14.67 -7.49 -6.22
CA GLN A 200 14.58 -8.06 -4.88
C GLN A 200 15.01 -9.51 -4.80
N ASN A 201 14.59 -10.34 -5.76
CA ASN A 201 14.98 -11.75 -5.78
C ASN A 201 16.50 -11.85 -5.96
N ASN A 202 17.09 -11.01 -6.80
CA ASN A 202 18.55 -10.90 -6.93
C ASN A 202 19.21 -10.39 -5.64
N SER A 203 18.66 -9.35 -5.00
CA SER A 203 19.21 -8.82 -3.74
C SER A 203 19.07 -9.82 -2.58
N LYS A 204 18.02 -10.63 -2.55
CA LYS A 204 17.84 -11.69 -1.55
C LYS A 204 18.84 -12.80 -1.74
N GLY A 205 19.07 -13.23 -2.97
CA GLY A 205 20.12 -14.19 -3.30
C GLY A 205 21.52 -13.67 -2.94
N ASP A 206 21.80 -12.42 -3.26
CA ASP A 206 23.06 -11.74 -2.90
C ASP A 206 23.25 -11.67 -1.37
N MET A 207 22.18 -11.37 -0.60
CA MET A 207 22.20 -11.40 0.87
C MET A 207 22.51 -12.79 1.41
N ASP A 208 21.87 -13.82 0.91
CA ASP A 208 22.08 -15.20 1.33
C ASP A 208 23.53 -15.67 1.05
N ILE A 209 24.09 -15.26 -0.09
CA ILE A 209 25.49 -15.53 -0.45
C ILE A 209 26.44 -14.86 0.56
N ILE A 210 26.20 -13.59 0.91
CA ILE A 210 27.01 -12.84 1.88
C ILE A 210 26.91 -13.49 3.28
N ILE A 211 25.70 -13.83 3.73
CA ILE A 211 25.47 -14.46 5.03
C ILE A 211 26.21 -15.78 5.12
N LYS A 212 26.04 -16.69 4.14
CA LYS A 212 26.77 -17.97 4.09
C LYS A 212 28.29 -17.80 4.08
N TYR A 213 28.80 -16.78 3.39
CA TYR A 213 30.23 -16.48 3.41
C TYR A 213 30.69 -16.07 4.80
N ILE A 214 29.94 -15.20 5.51
CA ILE A 214 30.30 -14.74 6.86
C ILE A 214 30.18 -15.89 7.87
N GLU A 215 29.17 -16.75 7.79
CA GLU A 215 29.04 -17.94 8.63
C GLU A 215 30.26 -18.86 8.53
N LYS A 216 30.84 -18.98 7.32
CA LYS A 216 32.02 -19.81 7.07
C LYS A 216 33.34 -19.13 7.44
N ASN A 217 33.45 -17.82 7.23
CA ASN A 217 34.74 -17.09 7.28
C ASN A 217 34.81 -16.09 8.44
N GLY A 218 33.74 -15.94 9.22
CA GLY A 218 33.65 -15.04 10.38
C GLY A 218 33.29 -13.61 10.04
N SER A 219 33.85 -13.04 8.99
CA SER A 219 33.56 -11.65 8.58
C SER A 219 33.76 -11.41 7.08
N ILE A 220 33.25 -10.28 6.58
CA ILE A 220 33.44 -9.85 5.19
C ILE A 220 33.71 -8.34 5.14
N THR A 221 34.58 -7.90 4.25
CA THR A 221 34.74 -6.49 3.91
C THR A 221 33.85 -6.14 2.73
N ARG A 222 33.54 -4.83 2.54
CA ARG A 222 32.75 -4.39 1.39
C ARG A 222 33.38 -4.81 0.05
N ILE A 223 34.74 -4.75 -0.07
CA ILE A 223 35.45 -5.13 -1.30
C ILE A 223 35.28 -6.62 -1.59
N ASN A 224 35.40 -7.46 -0.58
CA ASN A 224 35.19 -8.91 -0.73
C ASN A 224 33.73 -9.25 -1.05
N ALA A 225 32.78 -8.51 -0.46
CA ALA A 225 31.35 -8.66 -0.79
C ALA A 225 31.06 -8.27 -2.25
N GLN A 226 31.68 -7.17 -2.74
CA GLN A 226 31.55 -6.77 -4.16
C GLN A 226 32.04 -7.88 -5.12
N ALA A 227 33.19 -8.45 -4.84
CA ALA A 227 33.72 -9.56 -5.64
C ALA A 227 32.87 -10.80 -5.56
N LEU A 228 32.37 -11.13 -4.36
CA LEU A 228 31.57 -12.32 -4.08
C LEU A 228 30.23 -12.32 -4.82
N ILE A 229 29.50 -11.17 -4.84
CA ILE A 229 28.19 -11.06 -5.48
C ILE A 229 28.27 -10.43 -6.87
N ASN A 230 29.45 -10.06 -7.34
CA ASN A 230 29.69 -9.40 -8.64
C ASN A 230 28.80 -8.17 -8.89
N LYS A 231 28.75 -7.26 -7.92
CA LYS A 231 27.96 -6.02 -7.98
C LYS A 231 28.83 -4.78 -7.75
N GLU A 232 28.33 -3.64 -8.18
CA GLU A 232 29.01 -2.36 -7.96
C GLU A 232 29.03 -1.92 -6.49
N LYS A 233 29.95 -0.99 -6.16
CA LYS A 233 30.18 -0.44 -4.82
C LYS A 233 28.87 0.05 -4.15
N THR A 234 28.04 0.82 -4.87
CA THR A 234 26.81 1.41 -4.36
C THR A 234 25.79 0.33 -3.99
N THR A 235 25.53 -0.60 -4.89
CA THR A 235 24.61 -1.73 -4.68
C THR A 235 25.07 -2.61 -3.52
N THR A 236 26.35 -2.96 -3.47
CA THR A 236 26.90 -3.78 -2.38
C THR A 236 26.78 -3.08 -1.03
N SER A 237 27.07 -1.77 -0.99
CA SER A 237 26.91 -0.99 0.25
C SER A 237 25.46 -0.95 0.72
N THR A 238 24.51 -0.80 -0.20
CA THR A 238 23.07 -0.85 0.12
C THR A 238 22.66 -2.21 0.71
N ILE A 239 23.13 -3.31 0.12
CA ILE A 239 22.86 -4.67 0.61
C ILE A 239 23.42 -4.88 2.02
N LEU A 240 24.69 -4.51 2.25
CA LEU A 240 25.34 -4.64 3.54
C LEU A 240 24.67 -3.77 4.62
N ASN A 241 24.31 -2.52 4.30
CA ASN A 241 23.59 -1.65 5.22
C ASN A 241 22.22 -2.21 5.58
N LYS A 242 21.47 -2.75 4.60
CA LYS A 242 20.17 -3.38 4.82
C LYS A 242 20.28 -4.61 5.74
N LEU A 243 21.36 -5.40 5.64
CA LEU A 243 21.62 -6.51 6.55
C LEU A 243 21.94 -6.04 7.97
N VAL A 244 22.59 -4.88 8.11
CA VAL A 244 22.85 -4.25 9.42
C VAL A 244 21.56 -3.67 10.01
N GLU A 245 20.78 -2.94 9.23
CA GLU A 245 19.47 -2.37 9.63
C GLU A 245 18.48 -3.44 10.08
N ASN A 246 18.52 -4.59 9.41
CA ASN A 246 17.69 -5.76 9.78
C ASN A 246 18.24 -6.53 11.00
N GLY A 247 19.35 -6.09 11.61
CA GLY A 247 19.94 -6.75 12.77
C GLY A 247 20.63 -8.08 12.46
N VAL A 248 20.82 -8.44 11.20
CA VAL A 248 21.49 -9.69 10.77
C VAL A 248 23.00 -9.57 10.90
N LEU A 249 23.56 -8.42 10.52
CA LEU A 249 24.99 -8.15 10.61
C LEU A 249 25.30 -6.99 11.56
N ALA A 250 26.48 -7.06 12.17
CA ALA A 250 27.10 -5.97 12.89
C ALA A 250 28.20 -5.34 12.03
N LYS A 251 28.23 -4.00 11.95
CA LYS A 251 29.29 -3.25 11.28
C LYS A 251 30.39 -2.91 12.28
N ILE A 252 31.62 -3.37 12.04
CA ILE A 252 32.77 -3.21 12.94
C ILE A 252 33.84 -2.36 12.23
N GLY A 253 34.33 -1.33 12.91
CA GLY A 253 35.37 -0.42 12.42
C GLY A 253 34.82 0.69 11.52
N ASN A 254 35.71 1.60 11.14
CA ASN A 254 35.42 2.75 10.28
C ASN A 254 36.38 2.85 9.12
N GLY A 255 35.96 3.46 8.01
CA GLY A 255 36.79 3.71 6.83
C GLY A 255 37.14 2.42 6.07
N PRO A 256 38.37 2.32 5.50
CA PRO A 256 38.76 1.19 4.66
C PRO A 256 38.83 -0.16 5.39
N SER A 257 39.01 -0.15 6.70
CA SER A 257 39.06 -1.35 7.55
C SER A 257 37.68 -1.85 8.04
N THR A 258 36.61 -1.24 7.60
CA THR A 258 35.24 -1.66 7.97
C THR A 258 34.98 -3.10 7.52
N ARG A 259 34.53 -3.93 8.46
CA ARG A 259 34.10 -5.30 8.22
C ARG A 259 32.69 -5.54 8.81
N TYR A 260 32.06 -6.57 8.32
CA TYR A 260 30.72 -6.98 8.71
C TYR A 260 30.78 -8.41 9.25
N GLU A 261 30.16 -8.65 10.39
CA GLU A 261 30.13 -9.95 11.10
C GLU A 261 28.68 -10.29 11.42
N MET A 262 28.39 -11.57 11.71
CA MET A 262 27.05 -11.95 12.20
C MET A 262 26.74 -11.24 13.52
N ASN A 263 25.55 -10.69 13.61
CA ASN A 263 25.10 -10.11 14.88
C ASN A 263 24.83 -11.25 15.87
N ARG A 264 25.39 -11.16 17.07
CA ARG A 264 25.29 -12.21 18.10
C ARG A 264 23.99 -12.07 18.87
#